data_a140d91836a3ee50fcaecdb12895dad3
#
_entry.id   a140d91836a3ee50fcaecdb12895dad3
#
_cell.length_a   1.000
_cell.length_b   1.000
_cell.length_c   1.000
_cell.angle_alpha   90.00
_cell.angle_beta   90.00
_cell.angle_gamma   90.00
#
_symmetry.space_group_name_H-M   'P 1'
#
loop_
_entity.id
_entity.type
_entity.pdbx_description
1 polymer ?
#
loop_
_entity_poly.entity_id
_entity_poly.type
_entity_poly.pdbx_seq_one_letter_code
_entity_poly.pdbx_strand_id
1 'polypeptide(L)' 'MQSLDLHGTKHSKADEKTRMFLNFVELPCEIITGNSPRMKKIVKNIVFEYGWRCYEKDGYNFGTLIIVERT' A
#
# COMPACT_ATOMS: atom_id res chain seq x y z
N MET A 1 -1.86 5.04 -13.21
CA MET A 1 -1.58 4.14 -12.07
C MET A 1 -2.79 4.08 -11.15
N GLN A 2 -3.25 2.89 -10.82
CA GLN A 2 -4.37 2.73 -9.90
C GLN A 2 -3.94 3.06 -8.48
N SER A 3 -4.87 3.56 -7.68
CA SER A 3 -4.57 4.08 -6.35
C SER A 3 -5.64 3.67 -5.35
N LEU A 4 -5.20 3.28 -4.16
CA LEU A 4 -6.07 3.01 -3.02
C LEU A 4 -5.74 4.03 -1.93
N ASP A 5 -6.75 4.76 -1.47
CA ASP A 5 -6.56 5.75 -0.41
C ASP A 5 -7.02 5.18 0.92
N LEU A 6 -6.05 4.92 1.80
CA LEU A 6 -6.32 4.43 3.15
C LEU A 6 -6.22 5.54 4.21
N HIS A 7 -5.94 6.76 3.77
CA HIS A 7 -5.85 7.90 4.69
C HIS A 7 -7.18 8.06 5.43
N GLY A 8 -7.13 8.09 6.74
CA GLY A 8 -8.34 8.18 7.54
C GLY A 8 -9.08 6.86 7.74
N THR A 9 -8.61 5.77 7.14
CA THR A 9 -9.20 4.45 7.32
C THR A 9 -8.75 3.85 8.65
N LYS A 10 -9.66 3.18 9.34
CA LYS A 10 -9.31 2.49 10.58
C LYS A 10 -8.36 1.33 10.28
N HIS A 11 -7.37 1.13 11.14
CA HIS A 11 -6.40 0.06 10.96
C HIS A 11 -7.07 -1.31 10.86
N SER A 12 -8.16 -1.51 11.58
CA SER A 12 -8.91 -2.77 11.56
C SER A 12 -9.56 -3.05 10.19
N LYS A 13 -9.70 -2.04 9.35
CA LYS A 13 -10.28 -2.18 8.01
C LYS A 13 -9.22 -2.20 6.90
N ALA A 14 -8.00 -1.82 7.22
CA ALA A 14 -6.95 -1.66 6.23
C ALA A 14 -6.56 -2.97 5.57
N ASP A 15 -6.51 -4.05 6.33
CA ASP A 15 -6.13 -5.36 5.79
C ASP A 15 -7.08 -5.78 4.67
N GLU A 16 -8.37 -5.79 4.95
CA GLU A 16 -9.38 -6.19 3.98
C GLU A 16 -9.36 -5.32 2.74
N LYS A 17 -9.32 -4.00 2.93
CA LYS A 17 -9.32 -3.06 1.80
C LYS A 17 -8.08 -3.24 0.93
N THR A 18 -6.93 -3.44 1.56
CA THR A 18 -5.68 -3.63 0.83
C THR A 18 -5.72 -4.92 0.02
N ARG A 19 -6.17 -6.02 0.63
CA ARG A 19 -6.23 -7.30 -0.07
C ARG A 19 -7.21 -7.25 -1.24
N MET A 20 -8.37 -6.64 -1.06
CA MET A 20 -9.34 -6.50 -2.15
C MET A 20 -8.76 -5.69 -3.30
N PHE A 21 -8.05 -4.63 -2.99
CA PHE A 21 -7.41 -3.80 -4.00
C PHE A 21 -6.33 -4.59 -4.76
N LEU A 22 -5.44 -5.25 -4.02
CA LEU A 22 -4.31 -5.95 -4.63
C LEU A 22 -4.75 -7.17 -5.44
N ASN A 23 -5.90 -7.76 -5.14
CA ASN A 23 -6.38 -8.91 -5.89
C ASN A 23 -6.78 -8.57 -7.33
N PHE A 24 -7.08 -7.30 -7.60
CA PHE A 24 -7.61 -6.89 -8.92
C PHE A 24 -6.81 -5.78 -9.58
N VAL A 25 -5.72 -5.36 -8.97
CA VAL A 25 -4.95 -4.23 -9.47
C VAL A 25 -3.88 -4.69 -10.46
N GLU A 26 -3.53 -3.81 -11.38
CA GLU A 26 -2.37 -4.00 -12.24
C GLU A 26 -1.20 -3.21 -11.66
N LEU A 27 -0.04 -3.82 -11.65
CA LEU A 27 1.17 -3.17 -11.16
C LEU A 27 1.84 -2.36 -12.28
N PRO A 28 2.48 -1.25 -11.97
CA PRO A 28 2.61 -0.68 -10.63
C PRO A 28 1.33 0.01 -10.17
N CYS A 29 1.15 0.07 -8.86
CA CYS A 29 0.02 0.77 -8.27
C CYS A 29 0.50 1.52 -7.04
N GLU A 30 -0.39 2.35 -6.46
CA GLU A 30 -0.02 3.09 -5.26
C GLU A 30 -1.07 2.94 -4.16
N ILE A 31 -0.63 3.02 -2.92
CA ILE A 31 -1.51 3.00 -1.77
C ILE A 31 -1.15 4.19 -0.88
N ILE A 32 -2.13 5.03 -0.63
CA ILE A 32 -1.96 6.22 0.20
C ILE A 32 -2.26 5.82 1.64
N THR A 33 -1.22 5.78 2.46
CA THR A 33 -1.32 5.34 3.86
C THR A 33 -1.44 6.51 4.84
N GLY A 34 -1.15 7.72 4.38
CA GLY A 34 -0.87 8.82 5.29
C GLY A 34 0.47 8.59 5.98
N ASN A 35 0.78 9.42 6.97
CA ASN A 35 2.06 9.32 7.68
C ASN A 35 2.05 8.34 8.85
N SER A 36 1.10 7.42 8.88
CA SER A 36 0.98 6.44 9.95
C SER A 36 1.98 5.30 9.77
N PRO A 37 2.96 5.14 10.67
CA PRO A 37 3.89 4.01 10.58
C PRO A 37 3.17 2.67 10.69
N ARG A 38 2.11 2.61 11.50
CA ARG A 38 1.34 1.39 11.67
C ARG A 38 0.61 1.01 10.38
N MET A 39 -0.01 1.98 9.71
CA MET A 39 -0.69 1.74 8.45
C MET A 39 0.30 1.26 7.39
N LYS A 40 1.46 1.90 7.32
CA LYS A 40 2.50 1.49 6.37
C LYS A 40 2.95 0.06 6.61
N LYS A 41 3.10 -0.32 7.89
CA LYS A 41 3.51 -1.67 8.23
C LYS A 41 2.47 -2.70 7.81
N ILE A 42 1.19 -2.40 8.03
CA ILE A 42 0.10 -3.28 7.62
C ILE A 42 0.17 -3.51 6.10
N VAL A 43 0.27 -2.43 5.34
CA VAL A 43 0.31 -2.51 3.89
C VAL A 43 1.56 -3.25 3.41
N LYS A 44 2.73 -2.92 3.96
CA LYS A 44 3.98 -3.57 3.56
C LYS A 44 3.95 -5.07 3.79
N ASN A 45 3.41 -5.49 4.93
CA ASN A 45 3.31 -6.92 5.24
C ASN A 45 2.42 -7.65 4.22
N ILE A 46 1.31 -7.05 3.84
CA ILE A 46 0.40 -7.65 2.86
C ILE A 46 1.06 -7.71 1.48
N VAL A 47 1.68 -6.61 1.06
CA VAL A 47 2.40 -6.56 -0.22
C VAL A 47 3.45 -7.67 -0.29
N PHE A 48 4.16 -7.86 0.82
CA PHE A 48 5.18 -8.89 0.91
C PHE A 48 4.59 -10.29 0.78
N GLU A 49 3.41 -10.52 1.36
CA GLU A 49 2.71 -11.80 1.22
C GLU A 49 2.35 -12.11 -0.24
N TYR A 50 2.08 -11.08 -1.03
CA TYR A 50 1.79 -11.23 -2.46
C TYR A 50 3.05 -11.50 -3.30
N GLY A 51 4.22 -11.46 -2.68
CA GLY A 51 5.48 -11.64 -3.40
C GLY A 51 5.93 -10.39 -4.13
N TRP A 52 5.35 -9.25 -3.80
CA TRP A 52 5.70 -7.97 -4.41
C TRP A 52 6.53 -7.14 -3.44
N ARG A 53 6.98 -5.98 -3.88
CA ARG A 53 7.71 -5.05 -3.03
C ARG A 53 7.12 -3.66 -3.16
N CYS A 54 7.47 -2.80 -2.21
CA CYS A 54 6.99 -1.42 -2.25
C CYS A 54 8.06 -0.48 -1.73
N TYR A 55 7.91 0.80 -2.07
CA TYR A 55 8.80 1.85 -1.62
C TYR A 55 8.02 3.16 -1.47
N GLU A 56 8.58 4.09 -0.70
CA GLU A 56 7.99 5.42 -0.54
C GLU A 56 8.02 6.15 -1.89
N LYS A 57 6.96 6.85 -2.23
CA LYS A 57 6.81 7.49 -3.52
C LYS A 57 7.94 8.48 -3.81
N ASP A 58 8.30 9.30 -2.83
CA ASP A 58 9.42 10.23 -2.95
C ASP A 58 9.85 10.69 -1.56
N GLY A 59 10.93 11.49 -1.50
CA GLY A 59 11.47 11.97 -0.24
C GLY A 59 10.62 12.98 0.49
N TYR A 60 9.59 13.53 -0.14
CA TYR A 60 8.70 14.51 0.45
C TYR A 60 7.35 13.94 0.75
N ASN A 61 6.94 12.88 0.07
CA ASN A 61 5.62 12.30 0.23
C ASN A 61 5.72 10.93 0.90
N PHE A 62 5.88 10.96 2.23
CA PHE A 62 6.01 9.75 3.02
C PHE A 62 4.67 9.03 3.24
N GLY A 63 3.59 9.60 2.74
CA GLY A 63 2.26 9.04 2.93
C GLY A 63 1.79 8.13 1.81
N THR A 64 2.64 7.85 0.82
CA THR A 64 2.25 7.04 -0.34
C THR A 64 3.30 5.98 -0.63
N LEU A 65 2.84 4.74 -0.82
CA LEU A 65 3.70 3.62 -1.18
C LEU A 65 3.42 3.22 -2.63
N ILE A 66 4.48 3.00 -3.39
CA ILE A 66 4.40 2.46 -4.74
C ILE A 66 4.66 0.97 -4.66
N ILE A 67 3.76 0.17 -5.24
CA ILE A 67 3.87 -1.28 -5.24
C ILE A 67 4.30 -1.74 -6.63
N VAL A 68 5.34 -2.57 -6.67
CA VAL A 68 5.91 -3.07 -7.91
C VAL A 68 6.18 -4.56 -7.81
N GLU A 69 6.33 -5.19 -8.96
CA GLU A 69 6.71 -6.59 -9.00
C GLU A 69 8.13 -6.77 -8.48
N ARG A 70 8.36 -7.90 -7.85
CA ARG A 70 9.69 -8.28 -7.40
C ARG A 70 10.43 -8.88 -8.59
N THR A 71 11.60 -8.35 -8.88
CA THR A 71 12.42 -8.86 -9.99
C THR A 71 13.58 -9.69 -9.48
#